data_c6431c319ba0868a33e37b0764334e59
#
_entry.id   c6431c319ba0868a33e37b0764334e59
#
_cell.length_a   1.000
_cell.length_b   1.000
_cell.length_c   1.000
_cell.angle_alpha   90.00
_cell.angle_beta   90.00
_cell.angle_gamma   90.00
#
_symmetry.space_group_name_H-M   'P 1'
#
loop_
_entity.id
_entity.type
_entity.pdbx_description
1 polymer ?
#
loop_
_entity_poly.entity_id
_entity_poly.type
_entity_poly.pdbx_seq_one_letter_code
_entity_poly.pdbx_strand_id
1 'polypeptide(L)'
;MNSAKIFRFFLVIVVCALVGTSRSRGADLITNGHYDLNVAFSNSVGWAFNWFNFADSARIPSRQIDMGMTEAARTVVPASGFSELGAAPGEPVWILPQTLNSDITFLGYRTDDIDPNEITALFGTAFIGLKLTEVRGSGPDRGGFFSAYQIGLGAPDFQYTSADGFNNDTVAPIPLGAHAHFNWAFTKPGEYQVKFEAEGDHKTGVVTNGSGTFTFFVPGGMTNLHILDSGHVSFDLGFDGTDLELLIGGDVEGIPSADDNKTRTPEEALFYDKASDIQLTIPPSGFDFLGNPGETIWAFPLSADTNTIFLGLNSEGITNGALQNDVVELRLIDVDGPTNGNFSFFQVDSGGAADLFMNSGDGVDPNVDKHVFGANGHDHYFWAFTETGRYRVSFQLAATNASGTPITSRVYETQFGIGALPGFRDDDGNGIDDHWEARHGFTTPADPLADPDSDNKNNLNEYLFDTDPQTSDTNAPLFLITTNSDNSISLEIDTKEGRQYRLMYSDDLSTWLPGSEKILGQRARLPFLDDGNGLIQTPPTNRFYRLDISSP
;
A
#
# COMPACT_ATOMS: atom_id res chain seq x y z
N MET A 1 0.18 29.80 12.07
CA MET A 1 1.15 29.11 12.92
C MET A 1 0.35 28.14 13.78
N ASN A 2 -0.01 27.01 13.21
CA ASN A 2 -0.61 25.90 13.93
C ASN A 2 0.47 24.81 13.99
N SER A 3 1.07 24.68 15.18
CA SER A 3 1.96 23.56 15.46
C SER A 3 1.11 22.29 15.50
N ALA A 4 1.22 21.45 14.50
CA ALA A 4 0.75 20.07 14.58
C ALA A 4 1.46 19.43 15.78
N LYS A 5 0.73 19.16 16.84
CA LYS A 5 1.25 18.41 17.98
C LYS A 5 1.38 16.95 17.56
N ILE A 6 2.58 16.52 17.24
CA ILE A 6 2.90 15.11 17.10
C ILE A 6 2.70 14.47 18.47
N PHE A 7 1.58 13.78 18.65
CA PHE A 7 1.34 12.93 19.81
C PHE A 7 2.10 11.61 19.60
N ARG A 8 3.25 11.48 20.25
CA ARG A 8 3.99 10.24 20.33
C ARG A 8 3.51 9.46 21.55
N PHE A 9 2.92 8.30 21.31
CA PHE A 9 2.58 7.38 22.39
C PHE A 9 3.79 6.51 22.74
N PHE A 10 4.10 6.42 24.03
CA PHE A 10 5.24 5.65 24.53
C PHE A 10 4.73 4.37 25.18
N LEU A 11 4.89 3.25 24.50
CA LEU A 11 4.71 1.94 25.12
C LEU A 11 6.05 1.47 25.69
N VAL A 12 6.24 1.61 26.99
CA VAL A 12 7.40 1.04 27.68
C VAL A 12 7.08 -0.41 28.04
N ILE A 13 7.66 -1.37 27.33
CA ILE A 13 7.52 -2.80 27.67
C ILE A 13 8.66 -3.15 28.63
N VAL A 14 8.31 -3.33 29.91
CA VAL A 14 9.15 -4.01 30.86
C VAL A 14 8.92 -5.51 30.64
N VAL A 15 9.93 -6.25 30.20
CA VAL A 15 9.84 -7.70 30.02
C VAL A 15 9.72 -8.35 31.39
N CYS A 16 8.47 -8.54 31.86
CA CYS A 16 8.15 -9.57 32.84
C CYS A 16 7.56 -10.75 32.08
N ALA A 17 8.24 -11.87 32.07
CA ALA A 17 7.71 -13.12 31.53
C ALA A 17 6.45 -13.54 32.29
N LEU A 18 5.27 -13.26 31.72
CA LEU A 18 4.01 -13.85 32.15
C LEU A 18 3.37 -14.55 30.97
N VAL A 19 3.38 -15.87 31.07
CA VAL A 19 2.62 -16.77 30.20
C VAL A 19 1.14 -16.58 30.50
N GLY A 20 0.40 -16.02 29.52
CA GLY A 20 -1.05 -15.90 29.63
C GLY A 20 -1.65 -15.62 28.27
N THR A 21 -2.28 -16.61 27.73
CA THR A 21 -2.93 -16.62 26.41
C THR A 21 -4.22 -15.82 26.42
N SER A 22 -4.27 -14.73 25.65
CA SER A 22 -5.46 -14.32 24.88
C SER A 22 -5.03 -13.27 23.85
N ARG A 23 -5.29 -13.57 22.59
CA ARG A 23 -5.02 -12.70 21.46
C ARG A 23 -6.13 -11.67 21.38
N SER A 24 -5.78 -10.40 21.33
CA SER A 24 -6.67 -9.38 20.78
C SER A 24 -6.33 -9.13 19.33
N ARG A 25 -7.35 -8.82 18.59
CA ARG A 25 -7.36 -9.01 17.16
C ARG A 25 -7.67 -7.68 16.48
N GLY A 26 -6.71 -7.11 15.77
CA GLY A 26 -7.03 -6.46 14.51
C GLY A 26 -7.78 -7.47 13.63
N ALA A 27 -8.37 -7.04 12.53
CA ALA A 27 -9.07 -7.96 11.64
C ALA A 27 -8.18 -9.18 11.34
N ASP A 28 -8.71 -10.39 11.54
CA ASP A 28 -7.96 -11.61 11.25
C ASP A 28 -7.75 -11.73 9.76
N LEU A 29 -6.51 -11.87 9.31
CA LEU A 29 -6.23 -12.20 7.92
C LEU A 29 -6.52 -13.69 7.70
N ILE A 30 -7.56 -13.99 6.93
CA ILE A 30 -7.98 -15.35 6.58
C ILE A 30 -7.52 -15.66 5.16
N THR A 31 -6.70 -16.69 4.98
CA THR A 31 -6.15 -17.09 3.68
C THR A 31 -6.57 -18.47 3.21
N ASN A 32 -7.35 -19.19 4.01
CA ASN A 32 -7.89 -20.50 3.69
C ASN A 32 -9.21 -20.76 4.44
N GLY A 33 -9.85 -21.87 4.15
CA GLY A 33 -11.12 -22.27 4.76
C GLY A 33 -12.32 -21.96 3.86
N HIS A 34 -13.51 -22.30 4.37
CA HIS A 34 -14.77 -22.06 3.65
C HIS A 34 -15.53 -20.92 4.35
N TYR A 35 -15.68 -19.82 3.63
CA TYR A 35 -16.37 -18.62 4.09
C TYR A 35 -17.37 -18.13 3.05
N ASP A 36 -18.43 -17.46 3.51
CA ASP A 36 -19.38 -16.77 2.63
C ASP A 36 -19.54 -15.31 3.07
N LEU A 37 -19.69 -14.43 2.08
CA LEU A 37 -20.32 -13.13 2.24
C LEU A 37 -21.78 -13.37 2.58
N ASN A 38 -22.17 -13.15 3.84
CA ASN A 38 -23.51 -13.41 4.32
C ASN A 38 -24.33 -12.12 4.35
N VAL A 39 -25.43 -12.13 3.60
CA VAL A 39 -26.45 -11.08 3.62
C VAL A 39 -27.63 -11.58 4.45
N ALA A 40 -27.98 -10.84 5.49
CA ALA A 40 -29.03 -11.19 6.43
C ALA A 40 -30.04 -10.04 6.58
N PHE A 41 -31.26 -10.37 6.96
CA PHE A 41 -32.27 -9.37 7.32
C PHE A 41 -33.13 -9.87 8.47
N SER A 42 -33.38 -8.97 9.44
CA SER A 42 -34.38 -9.18 10.48
C SER A 42 -35.09 -7.86 10.81
N ASN A 43 -36.35 -7.94 11.25
CA ASN A 43 -37.14 -6.77 11.65
C ASN A 43 -36.57 -6.00 12.83
N SER A 44 -35.76 -6.63 13.67
CA SER A 44 -35.19 -6.00 14.87
C SER A 44 -33.89 -5.24 14.59
N VAL A 45 -33.13 -5.65 13.54
CA VAL A 45 -31.79 -5.12 13.23
C VAL A 45 -31.77 -4.46 11.84
N GLY A 46 -32.67 -4.84 10.92
CA GLY A 46 -32.61 -4.49 9.51
C GLY A 46 -31.65 -5.41 8.74
N TRP A 47 -31.01 -4.85 7.72
CA TRP A 47 -29.99 -5.55 6.94
C TRP A 47 -28.68 -5.68 7.74
N ALA A 48 -28.05 -6.85 7.63
CA ALA A 48 -26.74 -7.12 8.22
C ALA A 48 -25.84 -7.81 7.21
N PHE A 49 -24.57 -7.43 7.19
CA PHE A 49 -23.52 -7.97 6.33
C PHE A 49 -22.39 -8.50 7.20
N ASN A 50 -22.09 -9.78 7.08
CA ASN A 50 -21.04 -10.41 7.87
C ASN A 50 -20.39 -11.57 7.09
N TRP A 51 -19.27 -12.04 7.56
CA TRP A 51 -18.67 -13.29 7.11
C TRP A 51 -19.35 -14.47 7.80
N PHE A 52 -19.65 -15.51 7.07
CA PHE A 52 -20.08 -16.78 7.62
C PHE A 52 -18.95 -17.80 7.51
N ASN A 53 -18.51 -18.34 8.66
CA ASN A 53 -17.50 -19.38 8.72
C ASN A 53 -18.17 -20.75 8.84
N PHE A 54 -17.91 -21.65 7.88
CA PHE A 54 -18.50 -22.97 7.88
C PHE A 54 -17.91 -23.93 8.93
N ALA A 55 -16.68 -23.67 9.41
CA ALA A 55 -16.03 -24.55 10.37
C ALA A 55 -16.75 -24.58 11.73
N ASP A 56 -17.30 -23.46 12.17
CA ASP A 56 -17.98 -23.29 13.46
C ASP A 56 -19.38 -22.68 13.34
N SER A 57 -19.85 -22.42 12.12
CA SER A 57 -21.11 -21.75 11.80
C SER A 57 -21.23 -20.33 12.41
N ALA A 58 -20.08 -19.68 12.61
CA ALA A 58 -20.04 -18.33 13.17
C ALA A 58 -20.39 -17.27 12.12
N ARG A 59 -21.07 -16.22 12.59
CA ARG A 59 -21.29 -14.97 11.85
C ARG A 59 -20.39 -13.93 12.43
N ILE A 60 -19.41 -13.49 11.64
CA ILE A 60 -18.32 -12.61 12.07
C ILE A 60 -18.53 -11.27 11.38
N PRO A 61 -18.64 -10.15 12.10
CA PRO A 61 -18.74 -8.83 11.49
C PRO A 61 -17.71 -8.63 10.39
N SER A 62 -18.11 -8.04 9.26
CA SER A 62 -17.24 -7.91 8.08
C SER A 62 -15.92 -7.19 8.39
N ARG A 63 -15.92 -6.26 9.36
CA ARG A 63 -14.75 -5.53 9.83
C ARG A 63 -13.73 -6.33 10.66
N GLN A 64 -14.11 -7.52 11.15
CA GLN A 64 -13.24 -8.37 11.99
C GLN A 64 -12.43 -9.39 11.19
N ILE A 65 -12.67 -9.50 9.88
CA ILE A 65 -11.91 -10.38 8.99
C ILE A 65 -11.50 -9.60 7.75
N ASP A 66 -10.23 -9.67 7.43
CA ASP A 66 -9.67 -9.36 6.13
C ASP A 66 -9.54 -10.67 5.34
N MET A 67 -10.19 -10.77 4.19
CA MET A 67 -10.13 -11.95 3.36
C MET A 67 -8.86 -11.91 2.52
N GLY A 68 -7.83 -12.62 2.97
CA GLY A 68 -6.51 -12.67 2.34
C GLY A 68 -6.43 -13.67 1.20
N MET A 69 -5.57 -13.37 0.26
CA MET A 69 -5.12 -14.31 -0.77
C MET A 69 -3.68 -14.73 -0.51
N THR A 70 -3.28 -15.84 -1.09
CA THR A 70 -1.89 -16.27 -1.14
C THR A 70 -1.40 -16.25 -2.58
N GLU A 71 -0.10 -16.45 -2.81
CA GLU A 71 0.43 -16.61 -4.18
C GLU A 71 -0.19 -17.81 -4.92
N ALA A 72 -0.80 -18.77 -4.21
CA ALA A 72 -1.55 -19.86 -4.84
C ALA A 72 -2.81 -19.38 -5.59
N ALA A 73 -3.35 -18.21 -5.27
CA ALA A 73 -4.47 -17.58 -5.97
C ALA A 73 -4.03 -16.87 -7.27
N ARG A 74 -2.72 -16.65 -7.47
CA ARG A 74 -2.20 -15.91 -8.61
C ARG A 74 -2.22 -16.74 -9.89
N THR A 75 -2.75 -16.15 -10.96
CA THR A 75 -2.75 -16.69 -12.31
C THR A 75 -2.57 -15.54 -13.31
N VAL A 76 -2.84 -15.78 -14.58
CA VAL A 76 -2.80 -14.74 -15.62
C VAL A 76 -4.16 -14.60 -16.29
N VAL A 77 -4.47 -13.39 -16.77
CA VAL A 77 -5.68 -13.11 -17.53
C VAL A 77 -5.68 -13.95 -18.81
N PRO A 78 -6.75 -14.76 -19.09
CA PRO A 78 -6.83 -15.55 -20.30
C PRO A 78 -6.86 -14.71 -21.56
N ALA A 79 -6.47 -15.32 -22.70
CA ALA A 79 -6.30 -14.64 -23.99
C ALA A 79 -7.61 -14.04 -24.56
N SER A 80 -8.78 -14.50 -24.13
CA SER A 80 -10.07 -14.00 -24.63
C SER A 80 -11.21 -14.25 -23.63
N GLY A 81 -12.26 -13.43 -23.72
CA GLY A 81 -13.49 -13.58 -22.92
C GLY A 81 -13.44 -12.94 -21.53
N PHE A 82 -12.36 -12.26 -21.15
CA PHE A 82 -12.14 -11.72 -19.81
C PHE A 82 -11.86 -10.21 -19.80
N SER A 83 -12.32 -9.46 -20.82
CA SER A 83 -12.14 -7.99 -20.89
C SER A 83 -12.72 -7.25 -19.68
N GLU A 84 -13.77 -7.80 -19.04
CA GLU A 84 -14.42 -7.22 -17.86
C GLU A 84 -13.59 -7.34 -16.56
N LEU A 85 -12.45 -8.05 -16.61
CA LEU A 85 -11.47 -7.98 -15.51
C LEU A 85 -10.76 -6.63 -15.43
N GLY A 86 -10.71 -5.85 -16.53
CA GLY A 86 -10.00 -4.56 -16.57
C GLY A 86 -8.48 -4.69 -16.69
N ALA A 87 -7.96 -5.90 -16.97
CA ALA A 87 -6.54 -6.16 -17.18
C ALA A 87 -6.32 -6.86 -18.53
N ALA A 88 -5.15 -6.64 -19.14
CA ALA A 88 -4.83 -7.20 -20.44
C ALA A 88 -4.54 -8.73 -20.38
N PRO A 89 -4.78 -9.48 -21.47
CA PRO A 89 -4.40 -10.87 -21.53
C PRO A 89 -2.93 -11.10 -21.22
N GLY A 90 -2.64 -12.05 -20.32
CA GLY A 90 -1.29 -12.36 -19.85
C GLY A 90 -0.84 -11.60 -18.61
N GLU A 91 -1.54 -10.53 -18.22
CA GLU A 91 -1.26 -9.83 -16.96
C GLU A 91 -1.64 -10.69 -15.75
N PRO A 92 -0.99 -10.48 -14.60
CA PRO A 92 -1.32 -11.20 -13.37
C PRO A 92 -2.73 -10.84 -12.88
N VAL A 93 -3.41 -11.84 -12.33
CA VAL A 93 -4.68 -11.71 -11.63
C VAL A 93 -4.73 -12.70 -10.47
N TRP A 94 -5.32 -12.31 -9.36
CA TRP A 94 -5.52 -13.18 -8.19
C TRP A 94 -6.99 -13.55 -8.10
N ILE A 95 -7.27 -14.84 -7.98
CA ILE A 95 -8.64 -15.36 -8.01
C ILE A 95 -8.89 -16.27 -6.82
N LEU A 96 -9.90 -15.96 -6.00
CA LEU A 96 -10.55 -16.92 -5.12
C LEU A 96 -11.54 -17.72 -5.97
N PRO A 97 -11.28 -19.01 -6.21
CA PRO A 97 -12.00 -19.74 -7.25
C PRO A 97 -13.40 -20.19 -6.81
N GLN A 98 -14.33 -20.31 -7.76
CA GLN A 98 -15.67 -20.88 -7.53
C GLN A 98 -15.65 -22.37 -7.19
N THR A 99 -14.52 -23.04 -7.32
CA THR A 99 -14.32 -24.46 -7.02
C THR A 99 -13.37 -24.62 -5.84
N LEU A 100 -13.64 -25.60 -4.98
CA LEU A 100 -12.83 -25.84 -3.79
C LEU A 100 -11.36 -26.12 -4.12
N ASN A 101 -10.49 -25.33 -3.49
CA ASN A 101 -9.05 -25.53 -3.45
C ASN A 101 -8.59 -25.37 -1.99
N SER A 102 -7.95 -26.38 -1.43
CA SER A 102 -7.53 -26.39 -0.01
C SER A 102 -6.47 -25.33 0.34
N ASP A 103 -5.74 -24.81 -0.63
CA ASP A 103 -4.63 -23.86 -0.45
C ASP A 103 -5.10 -22.40 -0.52
N ILE A 104 -6.38 -22.19 -0.83
CA ILE A 104 -6.98 -20.88 -1.07
C ILE A 104 -8.34 -20.84 -0.37
N THR A 105 -8.76 -19.68 0.12
CA THR A 105 -10.11 -19.51 0.67
C THR A 105 -11.16 -19.87 -0.37
N PHE A 106 -12.07 -20.76 -0.01
CA PHE A 106 -13.25 -21.08 -0.79
C PHE A 106 -14.36 -20.12 -0.40
N LEU A 107 -14.58 -19.10 -1.22
CA LEU A 107 -15.47 -17.99 -0.92
C LEU A 107 -16.75 -18.05 -1.72
N GLY A 108 -17.87 -17.99 -1.01
CA GLY A 108 -19.20 -17.89 -1.60
C GLY A 108 -19.96 -16.65 -1.15
N TYR A 109 -21.24 -16.65 -1.48
CA TYR A 109 -22.24 -15.78 -0.86
C TYR A 109 -23.41 -16.62 -0.35
N ARG A 110 -24.13 -16.08 0.65
CA ARG A 110 -25.33 -16.72 1.18
C ARG A 110 -26.38 -15.70 1.60
N THR A 111 -27.66 -16.14 1.52
CA THR A 111 -28.85 -15.39 1.90
C THR A 111 -29.78 -16.21 2.80
N ASP A 112 -29.27 -17.31 3.40
CA ASP A 112 -30.04 -18.19 4.28
C ASP A 112 -30.55 -17.50 5.54
N ASP A 113 -29.94 -16.40 5.93
CA ASP A 113 -30.28 -15.59 7.10
C ASP A 113 -31.31 -14.48 6.79
N ILE A 114 -31.93 -14.51 5.61
CA ILE A 114 -33.06 -13.65 5.27
C ILE A 114 -34.35 -14.43 5.47
N ASP A 115 -35.22 -13.98 6.38
CA ASP A 115 -36.53 -14.59 6.55
C ASP A 115 -37.42 -14.26 5.34
N PRO A 116 -37.82 -15.24 4.52
CA PRO A 116 -38.67 -15.02 3.35
C PRO A 116 -40.11 -14.57 3.71
N ASN A 117 -40.50 -14.67 4.98
CA ASN A 117 -41.76 -14.09 5.45
C ASN A 117 -41.65 -12.58 5.76
N GLU A 118 -40.45 -12.07 5.89
CA GLU A 118 -40.19 -10.64 6.15
C GLU A 118 -39.79 -9.89 4.88
N ILE A 119 -38.90 -10.47 4.07
CA ILE A 119 -38.54 -9.98 2.74
C ILE A 119 -39.24 -10.84 1.71
N THR A 120 -40.18 -10.27 0.99
CA THR A 120 -41.03 -10.98 0.04
C THR A 120 -40.46 -11.03 -1.38
N ALA A 121 -39.31 -10.43 -1.59
CA ALA A 121 -38.58 -10.39 -2.84
C ALA A 121 -38.81 -9.14 -3.70
N LEU A 122 -37.76 -8.74 -4.40
CA LEU A 122 -37.85 -7.70 -5.43
C LEU A 122 -38.58 -8.25 -6.67
N PHE A 123 -39.43 -7.45 -7.28
CA PHE A 123 -40.12 -7.77 -8.54
C PHE A 123 -41.02 -9.00 -8.51
N GLY A 124 -41.55 -9.38 -7.34
CA GLY A 124 -42.48 -10.52 -7.22
C GLY A 124 -41.84 -11.89 -7.48
N THR A 125 -40.52 -11.98 -7.40
CA THR A 125 -39.71 -13.21 -7.53
C THR A 125 -38.98 -13.50 -6.23
N ALA A 126 -38.52 -14.70 -5.98
CA ALA A 126 -37.82 -15.11 -4.77
C ALA A 126 -36.34 -14.65 -4.76
N PHE A 127 -36.06 -13.37 -5.10
CA PHE A 127 -34.73 -12.81 -5.21
C PHE A 127 -34.63 -11.47 -4.48
N ILE A 128 -33.47 -11.17 -3.90
CA ILE A 128 -33.09 -9.81 -3.51
C ILE A 128 -32.20 -9.21 -4.61
N GLY A 129 -32.10 -7.88 -4.64
CA GLY A 129 -31.08 -7.19 -5.41
C GLY A 129 -29.80 -7.08 -4.58
N LEU A 130 -28.68 -7.52 -5.11
CA LEU A 130 -27.35 -7.24 -4.53
C LEU A 130 -26.54 -6.45 -5.56
N LYS A 131 -26.10 -5.25 -5.20
CA LYS A 131 -25.40 -4.30 -6.06
C LYS A 131 -24.00 -4.04 -5.54
N LEU A 132 -23.00 -4.08 -6.42
CA LEU A 132 -21.68 -3.53 -6.13
C LEU A 132 -21.76 -2.00 -6.26
N THR A 133 -21.49 -1.27 -5.18
CA THR A 133 -21.62 0.19 -5.17
C THR A 133 -20.29 0.92 -5.08
N GLU A 134 -19.25 0.28 -4.58
CA GLU A 134 -17.95 0.91 -4.39
C GLU A 134 -16.83 -0.13 -4.25
N VAL A 135 -15.66 0.21 -4.78
CA VAL A 135 -14.39 -0.49 -4.53
C VAL A 135 -13.34 0.55 -4.22
N ARG A 136 -12.77 0.50 -3.03
CA ARG A 136 -11.72 1.41 -2.54
C ARG A 136 -10.52 0.63 -2.06
N GLY A 137 -9.43 1.34 -1.79
CA GLY A 137 -8.22 0.83 -1.15
C GLY A 137 -6.98 0.95 -2.01
N SER A 138 -5.84 0.44 -1.54
CA SER A 138 -4.55 0.59 -2.21
C SER A 138 -4.48 -0.15 -3.56
N GLY A 139 -5.22 -1.25 -3.72
CA GLY A 139 -5.34 -1.94 -5.00
C GLY A 139 -6.04 -1.10 -6.07
N PRO A 140 -7.27 -0.58 -5.81
CA PRO A 140 -7.96 0.34 -6.71
C PRO A 140 -7.21 1.64 -6.96
N ASP A 141 -6.61 2.24 -5.94
CA ASP A 141 -5.79 3.44 -6.07
C ASP A 141 -4.56 3.25 -6.96
N ARG A 142 -4.15 1.99 -7.17
CA ARG A 142 -3.09 1.59 -8.11
C ARG A 142 -3.64 1.14 -9.47
N GLY A 143 -4.88 1.50 -9.82
CA GLY A 143 -5.55 1.04 -11.03
C GLY A 143 -5.94 -0.44 -10.99
N GLY A 144 -6.12 -1.00 -9.80
CA GLY A 144 -6.60 -2.36 -9.62
C GLY A 144 -8.11 -2.45 -9.72
N PHE A 145 -8.61 -3.55 -10.27
CA PHE A 145 -10.04 -3.81 -10.42
C PHE A 145 -10.47 -5.05 -9.65
N PHE A 146 -11.70 -5.03 -9.20
CA PHE A 146 -12.41 -6.16 -8.62
C PHE A 146 -13.48 -6.65 -9.58
N SER A 147 -13.61 -7.97 -9.73
CA SER A 147 -14.71 -8.59 -10.46
C SER A 147 -15.16 -9.90 -9.80
N ALA A 148 -16.46 -10.22 -9.91
CA ALA A 148 -17.00 -11.52 -9.50
C ALA A 148 -17.80 -12.14 -10.65
N TYR A 149 -17.48 -13.40 -11.00
CA TYR A 149 -18.05 -14.09 -12.14
C TYR A 149 -18.13 -15.59 -11.93
N GLN A 150 -18.97 -16.24 -12.73
CA GLN A 150 -19.05 -17.71 -12.80
C GLN A 150 -18.60 -18.22 -14.18
N ILE A 151 -18.02 -19.41 -14.21
CA ILE A 151 -17.68 -20.12 -15.44
C ILE A 151 -18.47 -21.43 -15.48
N GLY A 152 -19.27 -21.60 -16.52
CA GLY A 152 -19.95 -22.85 -16.87
C GLY A 152 -19.35 -23.49 -18.13
N LEU A 153 -20.20 -23.96 -19.03
CA LEU A 153 -19.81 -24.54 -20.34
C LEU A 153 -19.58 -23.49 -21.44
N GLY A 154 -19.54 -22.19 -21.10
CA GLY A 154 -19.44 -21.10 -22.05
C GLY A 154 -18.43 -20.03 -21.63
N ALA A 155 -18.64 -18.81 -22.11
CA ALA A 155 -17.91 -17.64 -21.67
C ALA A 155 -18.17 -17.35 -20.17
N PRO A 156 -17.27 -16.65 -19.45
CA PRO A 156 -17.52 -16.22 -18.09
C PRO A 156 -18.76 -15.32 -18.04
N ASP A 157 -19.57 -15.51 -17.01
CA ASP A 157 -20.76 -14.71 -16.70
C ASP A 157 -20.42 -13.79 -15.54
N PHE A 158 -20.12 -12.52 -15.85
CA PHE A 158 -19.75 -11.49 -14.87
C PHE A 158 -21.00 -10.96 -14.18
N GLN A 159 -21.05 -11.09 -12.85
CA GLN A 159 -22.12 -10.53 -12.03
C GLN A 159 -21.73 -9.12 -11.55
N TYR A 160 -20.45 -8.90 -11.29
CA TYR A 160 -19.92 -7.63 -10.83
C TYR A 160 -18.57 -7.36 -11.49
N THR A 161 -18.33 -6.08 -11.82
CA THR A 161 -17.01 -5.56 -12.17
C THR A 161 -16.88 -4.10 -11.73
N SER A 162 -15.70 -3.71 -11.28
CA SER A 162 -15.36 -2.30 -11.04
C SER A 162 -14.65 -1.64 -12.24
N ALA A 163 -14.29 -2.42 -13.25
CA ALA A 163 -13.57 -1.92 -14.42
C ALA A 163 -14.41 -1.02 -15.35
N ASP A 164 -15.72 -1.10 -15.24
CA ASP A 164 -16.67 -0.27 -16.01
C ASP A 164 -17.05 1.05 -15.31
N GLY A 165 -16.44 1.34 -14.15
CA GLY A 165 -16.71 2.53 -13.34
C GLY A 165 -18.06 2.51 -12.65
N PHE A 166 -18.59 1.32 -12.32
CA PHE A 166 -19.90 1.12 -11.67
C PHE A 166 -21.08 1.62 -12.52
N ASN A 167 -20.89 1.80 -13.82
CA ASN A 167 -21.90 2.33 -14.73
C ASN A 167 -23.02 1.32 -15.04
N ASN A 168 -22.77 0.04 -14.82
CA ASN A 168 -23.79 -0.98 -14.87
C ASN A 168 -24.53 -0.98 -13.53
N ASP A 169 -25.68 -0.34 -13.50
CA ASP A 169 -26.66 -0.46 -12.41
C ASP A 169 -27.22 -1.89 -12.29
N THR A 170 -26.44 -2.89 -12.67
CA THR A 170 -26.87 -4.28 -12.68
C THR A 170 -26.96 -4.75 -11.25
N VAL A 171 -28.17 -4.70 -10.73
CA VAL A 171 -28.54 -5.38 -9.51
C VAL A 171 -28.56 -6.86 -9.84
N ALA A 172 -27.58 -7.62 -9.37
CA ALA A 172 -27.61 -9.06 -9.53
C ALA A 172 -28.76 -9.64 -8.71
N PRO A 173 -29.69 -10.39 -9.33
CA PRO A 173 -30.75 -11.05 -8.59
C PRO A 173 -30.18 -12.24 -7.83
N ILE A 174 -30.12 -12.13 -6.51
CA ILE A 174 -29.66 -13.19 -5.63
C ILE A 174 -30.86 -13.92 -5.03
N PRO A 175 -31.00 -15.25 -5.21
CA PRO A 175 -32.12 -16.00 -4.65
C PRO A 175 -32.13 -15.93 -3.11
N LEU A 176 -33.34 -15.89 -2.53
CA LEU A 176 -33.51 -16.05 -1.07
C LEU A 176 -33.21 -17.51 -0.67
N GLY A 177 -32.53 -17.67 0.47
CA GLY A 177 -32.12 -18.99 0.94
C GLY A 177 -31.08 -19.65 0.06
N ALA A 178 -30.27 -18.87 -0.67
CA ALA A 178 -29.25 -19.37 -1.57
C ALA A 178 -27.87 -19.42 -0.93
N HIS A 179 -27.07 -20.35 -1.45
CA HIS A 179 -25.65 -20.48 -1.21
C HIS A 179 -24.97 -20.80 -2.55
N ALA A 180 -24.04 -19.96 -2.97
CA ALA A 180 -23.32 -20.19 -4.22
C ALA A 180 -21.91 -19.57 -4.20
N HIS A 181 -21.05 -20.01 -5.12
CA HIS A 181 -19.68 -19.57 -5.23
C HIS A 181 -19.41 -18.87 -6.56
N PHE A 182 -18.61 -17.81 -6.49
CA PHE A 182 -18.07 -17.08 -7.63
C PHE A 182 -16.55 -17.24 -7.71
N ASN A 183 -15.98 -16.92 -8.87
CA ASN A 183 -14.59 -16.51 -8.97
C ASN A 183 -14.51 -15.03 -8.57
N TRP A 184 -13.82 -14.72 -7.49
CA TRP A 184 -13.59 -13.37 -6.99
C TRP A 184 -12.20 -12.96 -7.45
N ALA A 185 -12.11 -12.04 -8.42
CA ALA A 185 -10.88 -11.70 -9.11
C ALA A 185 -10.42 -10.27 -8.78
N PHE A 186 -9.11 -10.12 -8.64
CA PHE A 186 -8.45 -8.86 -8.32
C PHE A 186 -7.22 -8.70 -9.20
N THR A 187 -7.03 -7.54 -9.83
CA THR A 187 -6.02 -7.35 -10.89
C THR A 187 -4.71 -6.72 -10.43
N LYS A 188 -4.63 -6.20 -9.22
CA LYS A 188 -3.41 -5.63 -8.65
C LYS A 188 -3.24 -6.06 -7.19
N PRO A 189 -2.00 -6.11 -6.68
CA PRO A 189 -1.76 -6.24 -5.24
C PRO A 189 -2.32 -5.06 -4.44
N GLY A 190 -2.73 -5.32 -3.20
CA GLY A 190 -3.19 -4.29 -2.28
C GLY A 190 -4.44 -4.65 -1.51
N GLU A 191 -4.92 -3.72 -0.71
CA GLU A 191 -6.18 -3.82 0.00
C GLU A 191 -7.33 -3.36 -0.91
N TYR A 192 -8.44 -4.08 -0.88
CA TYR A 192 -9.68 -3.75 -1.55
C TYR A 192 -10.80 -3.72 -0.53
N GLN A 193 -11.48 -2.60 -0.40
CA GLN A 193 -12.73 -2.47 0.34
C GLN A 193 -13.87 -2.52 -0.67
N VAL A 194 -14.59 -3.64 -0.68
CA VAL A 194 -15.67 -3.91 -1.63
C VAL A 194 -16.99 -3.71 -0.93
N LYS A 195 -17.78 -2.72 -1.36
CA LYS A 195 -19.07 -2.38 -0.76
C LYS A 195 -20.22 -2.90 -1.60
N PHE A 196 -21.07 -3.65 -0.94
CA PHE A 196 -22.34 -4.13 -1.51
C PHE A 196 -23.51 -3.44 -0.85
N GLU A 197 -24.57 -3.22 -1.63
CA GLU A 197 -25.89 -2.81 -1.18
C GLU A 197 -26.90 -3.89 -1.51
N ALA A 198 -27.67 -4.33 -0.51
CA ALA A 198 -28.80 -5.23 -0.69
C ALA A 198 -30.11 -4.44 -0.70
N GLU A 199 -31.03 -4.84 -1.56
CA GLU A 199 -32.36 -4.26 -1.68
C GLU A 199 -33.41 -5.36 -1.76
N GLY A 200 -34.54 -5.17 -1.07
CA GLY A 200 -35.64 -6.12 -1.08
C GLY A 200 -36.97 -5.49 -0.64
N ASP A 201 -38.08 -6.09 -1.08
CA ASP A 201 -39.42 -5.69 -0.69
C ASP A 201 -39.75 -6.27 0.70
N HIS A 202 -39.93 -5.43 1.69
CA HIS A 202 -40.42 -5.86 2.99
C HIS A 202 -41.91 -6.23 2.89
N LYS A 203 -42.38 -7.20 3.69
CA LYS A 203 -43.77 -7.66 3.75
C LYS A 203 -44.80 -6.54 3.95
N THR A 204 -44.41 -5.38 4.41
CA THR A 204 -45.25 -4.19 4.53
C THR A 204 -45.44 -3.46 3.20
N GLY A 205 -44.83 -3.89 2.12
CA GLY A 205 -44.85 -3.23 0.82
C GLY A 205 -43.90 -2.04 0.68
N VAL A 206 -42.94 -1.91 1.60
CA VAL A 206 -41.90 -0.86 1.55
C VAL A 206 -40.61 -1.50 1.06
N VAL A 207 -40.00 -0.90 0.04
CA VAL A 207 -38.65 -1.25 -0.37
C VAL A 207 -37.68 -0.89 0.76
N THR A 208 -36.82 -1.82 1.13
CA THR A 208 -35.79 -1.62 2.16
C THR A 208 -34.42 -1.97 1.59
N ASN A 209 -33.42 -1.23 2.00
CA ASN A 209 -32.03 -1.43 1.57
C ASN A 209 -31.07 -1.34 2.77
N GLY A 210 -29.88 -1.85 2.57
CA GLY A 210 -28.75 -1.74 3.49
C GLY A 210 -27.47 -2.11 2.80
N SER A 211 -26.35 -1.70 3.36
CA SER A 211 -25.04 -1.91 2.76
C SER A 211 -24.02 -2.48 3.74
N GLY A 212 -23.00 -3.16 3.21
CA GLY A 212 -21.86 -3.66 3.96
C GLY A 212 -20.58 -3.62 3.15
N THR A 213 -19.48 -3.39 3.83
CA THR A 213 -18.14 -3.37 3.23
C THR A 213 -17.36 -4.60 3.69
N PHE A 214 -16.69 -5.24 2.73
CA PHE A 214 -15.83 -6.40 2.95
C PHE A 214 -14.42 -6.06 2.49
N THR A 215 -13.44 -6.40 3.31
CA THR A 215 -12.03 -6.13 3.02
C THR A 215 -11.38 -7.38 2.46
N PHE A 216 -10.69 -7.21 1.34
CA PHE A 216 -9.87 -8.24 0.70
C PHE A 216 -8.43 -7.77 0.63
N PHE A 217 -7.53 -8.72 0.76
CA PHE A 217 -6.10 -8.48 0.71
C PHE A 217 -5.43 -9.34 -0.35
N VAL A 218 -4.84 -8.69 -1.35
CA VAL A 218 -4.15 -9.34 -2.47
C VAL A 218 -2.64 -9.22 -2.28
N PRO A 219 -1.91 -10.34 -2.10
CA PRO A 219 -0.47 -10.31 -1.93
C PRO A 219 0.24 -10.04 -3.26
N GLY A 220 1.48 -9.68 -3.17
CA GLY A 220 2.36 -9.53 -4.33
C GLY A 220 3.04 -8.17 -4.34
N GLY A 221 4.36 -8.18 -4.33
CA GLY A 221 5.18 -6.98 -4.32
C GLY A 221 5.05 -6.12 -3.04
N MET A 222 4.52 -6.69 -1.97
CA MET A 222 4.36 -5.99 -0.70
C MET A 222 5.59 -6.25 0.15
N THR A 223 6.59 -5.45 -0.07
CA THR A 223 7.73 -5.27 0.82
C THR A 223 7.42 -4.06 1.69
N ASN A 224 7.75 -4.11 2.97
CA ASN A 224 7.72 -2.91 3.79
C ASN A 224 8.63 -1.86 3.16
N LEU A 225 8.13 -0.63 3.02
CA LEU A 225 8.84 0.43 2.34
C LEU A 225 9.69 1.24 3.31
N HIS A 226 10.96 1.43 2.97
CA HIS A 226 11.81 2.39 3.65
C HIS A 226 11.42 3.80 3.22
N ILE A 227 10.91 4.60 4.15
CA ILE A 227 10.54 5.99 3.88
C ILE A 227 11.82 6.82 3.87
N LEU A 228 12.12 7.39 2.72
CA LEU A 228 13.18 8.37 2.53
C LEU A 228 12.50 9.73 2.45
N ASP A 229 12.58 10.53 3.51
CA ASP A 229 11.87 11.81 3.66
C ASP A 229 12.81 13.00 3.97
N SER A 230 14.10 12.76 4.00
CA SER A 230 15.11 13.79 4.26
C SER A 230 16.52 13.25 3.98
N GLY A 231 17.48 14.15 3.90
CA GLY A 231 18.88 13.81 3.71
C GLY A 231 19.30 13.63 2.26
N HIS A 232 20.55 13.22 2.07
CA HIS A 232 21.14 12.99 0.76
C HIS A 232 20.87 11.56 0.31
N VAL A 233 20.16 11.40 -0.79
CA VAL A 233 19.79 10.11 -1.37
C VAL A 233 20.15 10.07 -2.84
N SER A 234 20.62 8.94 -3.35
CA SER A 234 20.97 8.78 -4.75
C SER A 234 20.43 7.49 -5.37
N PHE A 235 20.15 7.59 -6.64
CA PHE A 235 20.07 6.44 -7.52
C PHE A 235 21.49 6.01 -7.87
N ASP A 236 21.94 4.90 -7.31
CA ASP A 236 23.28 4.34 -7.52
C ASP A 236 23.29 3.42 -8.74
N LEU A 237 23.90 3.89 -9.80
CA LEU A 237 24.08 3.16 -11.05
C LEU A 237 25.35 2.32 -10.94
N GLY A 238 25.22 0.99 -11.00
CA GLY A 238 26.30 0.03 -10.84
C GLY A 238 26.56 -0.81 -12.09
N PHE A 239 27.79 -1.31 -12.20
CA PHE A 239 28.19 -2.32 -13.17
C PHE A 239 29.20 -3.28 -12.53
N ASP A 240 28.86 -4.56 -12.39
CA ASP A 240 29.70 -5.57 -11.74
C ASP A 240 30.71 -6.23 -12.68
N GLY A 241 30.79 -5.81 -13.95
CA GLY A 241 31.59 -6.39 -15.01
C GLY A 241 30.78 -7.28 -15.98
N THR A 242 29.56 -7.61 -15.62
CA THR A 242 28.61 -8.41 -16.40
C THR A 242 27.28 -7.73 -16.56
N ASP A 243 26.66 -7.34 -15.44
CA ASP A 243 25.31 -6.81 -15.35
C ASP A 243 25.27 -5.37 -14.83
N LEU A 244 24.29 -4.61 -15.32
CA LEU A 244 23.95 -3.30 -14.80
C LEU A 244 22.97 -3.43 -13.64
N GLU A 245 23.22 -2.69 -12.54
CA GLU A 245 22.39 -2.69 -11.36
C GLU A 245 22.00 -1.27 -10.98
N LEU A 246 20.76 -1.09 -10.51
CA LEU A 246 20.25 0.14 -9.92
C LEU A 246 19.91 -0.12 -8.45
N LEU A 247 20.55 0.63 -7.57
CA LEU A 247 20.29 0.61 -6.15
C LEU A 247 19.92 2.02 -5.66
N ILE A 248 19.36 2.12 -4.46
CA ILE A 248 19.13 3.38 -3.78
C ILE A 248 20.10 3.45 -2.61
N GLY A 249 21.01 4.41 -2.68
CA GLY A 249 21.98 4.72 -1.66
C GLY A 249 21.69 6.03 -0.95
N GLY A 250 22.33 6.29 0.18
CA GLY A 250 22.28 7.59 0.79
C GLY A 250 22.28 7.59 2.30
N ASP A 251 22.50 8.78 2.84
CA ASP A 251 22.53 9.08 4.26
C ASP A 251 21.11 9.39 4.71
N VAL A 252 20.54 8.56 5.55
CA VAL A 252 19.23 8.84 6.17
C VAL A 252 19.45 9.59 7.48
N GLU A 253 18.92 10.81 7.55
CA GLU A 253 19.13 11.69 8.71
C GLU A 253 18.60 11.07 10.01
N GLY A 254 19.41 11.15 11.06
CA GLY A 254 19.06 10.67 12.41
C GLY A 254 19.33 9.20 12.66
N ILE A 255 19.97 8.48 11.74
CA ILE A 255 20.50 7.14 11.97
C ILE A 255 22.01 7.23 12.25
N PRO A 256 22.55 6.47 13.23
CA PRO A 256 23.97 6.45 13.49
C PRO A 256 24.78 6.05 12.26
N SER A 257 25.95 6.63 12.07
CA SER A 257 26.84 6.55 10.91
C SER A 257 27.23 5.15 10.40
N ALA A 258 26.83 4.09 11.08
CA ALA A 258 27.05 2.72 10.62
C ALA A 258 26.12 2.30 9.47
N ASP A 259 25.00 3.04 9.26
CA ASP A 259 24.07 2.82 8.15
C ASP A 259 24.09 3.95 7.10
N ASP A 260 24.92 4.97 7.30
CA ASP A 260 25.30 5.90 6.25
C ASP A 260 25.92 5.08 5.12
N ASN A 261 25.32 5.07 3.94
CA ASN A 261 25.62 4.23 2.76
C ASN A 261 24.90 2.87 2.70
N LYS A 262 23.83 2.67 3.41
CA LYS A 262 23.00 1.48 3.17
C LYS A 262 22.37 1.55 1.79
N THR A 263 22.58 0.50 1.00
CA THR A 263 21.96 0.36 -0.31
C THR A 263 20.68 -0.48 -0.19
N ARG A 264 19.65 -0.09 -0.95
CA ARG A 264 18.35 -0.76 -1.05
C ARG A 264 18.02 -1.02 -2.49
N THR A 265 17.17 -1.99 -2.75
CA THR A 265 16.56 -2.08 -4.08
C THR A 265 15.55 -0.94 -4.27
N PRO A 266 15.34 -0.43 -5.49
CA PRO A 266 14.34 0.62 -5.75
C PRO A 266 12.94 0.27 -5.26
N GLU A 267 12.57 -1.01 -5.32
CA GLU A 267 11.26 -1.52 -4.89
C GLU A 267 11.04 -1.48 -3.37
N GLU A 268 12.12 -1.37 -2.57
CA GLU A 268 12.07 -1.25 -1.11
C GLU A 268 12.05 0.20 -0.64
N ALA A 269 12.24 1.17 -1.56
CA ALA A 269 12.33 2.60 -1.24
C ALA A 269 11.05 3.34 -1.60
N LEU A 270 10.64 4.26 -0.73
CA LEU A 270 9.61 5.26 -0.98
C LEU A 270 10.22 6.65 -0.77
N PHE A 271 10.38 7.41 -1.84
CA PHE A 271 10.77 8.81 -1.78
C PHE A 271 9.54 9.64 -1.42
N TYR A 272 9.54 10.26 -0.25
CA TYR A 272 8.39 11.00 0.25
C TYR A 272 8.77 12.38 0.74
N ASP A 273 8.12 13.40 0.19
CA ASP A 273 8.13 14.75 0.75
C ASP A 273 6.69 15.30 0.87
N LYS A 274 6.50 16.15 1.88
CA LYS A 274 5.24 16.88 2.02
C LYS A 274 5.08 17.84 0.83
N ALA A 275 3.89 17.86 0.25
CA ALA A 275 3.59 18.72 -0.89
C ALA A 275 3.91 20.21 -0.61
N SER A 276 3.74 20.68 0.63
CA SER A 276 4.06 22.05 1.02
C SER A 276 5.55 22.41 0.96
N ASP A 277 6.43 21.40 1.11
CA ASP A 277 7.87 21.62 1.29
C ASP A 277 8.63 21.59 -0.04
N ILE A 278 8.04 20.97 -1.08
CA ILE A 278 8.63 20.83 -2.43
C ILE A 278 7.82 21.53 -3.53
N GLN A 279 6.87 22.38 -3.16
CA GLN A 279 6.01 23.10 -4.09
C GLN A 279 6.77 24.23 -4.83
N LEU A 280 6.65 24.26 -6.16
CA LEU A 280 7.21 25.28 -7.02
C LEU A 280 6.15 25.86 -7.95
N THR A 281 6.42 27.05 -8.51
CA THR A 281 5.58 27.69 -9.54
C THR A 281 6.29 27.63 -10.88
N ILE A 282 5.61 27.21 -11.95
CA ILE A 282 6.17 27.14 -13.30
C ILE A 282 6.57 28.54 -13.77
N PRO A 283 7.83 28.73 -14.21
CA PRO A 283 8.31 30.02 -14.71
C PRO A 283 7.56 30.49 -15.98
N PRO A 284 7.64 31.79 -16.32
CA PRO A 284 6.89 32.37 -17.45
C PRO A 284 7.23 31.79 -18.82
N SER A 285 8.38 31.14 -19.00
CA SER A 285 8.81 30.57 -20.29
C SER A 285 9.91 29.52 -20.10
N GLY A 286 10.04 28.60 -21.07
CA GLY A 286 11.12 27.61 -21.13
C GLY A 286 10.84 26.33 -20.35
N PHE A 287 9.63 26.18 -19.78
CA PHE A 287 9.21 25.04 -18.98
C PHE A 287 7.83 24.50 -19.38
N ASP A 288 7.48 24.65 -20.65
CA ASP A 288 6.15 24.26 -21.17
C ASP A 288 5.86 22.76 -21.01
N PHE A 289 6.89 21.95 -20.84
CA PHE A 289 6.79 20.52 -20.56
C PHE A 289 6.26 20.19 -19.15
N LEU A 290 6.24 21.17 -18.24
CA LEU A 290 5.69 21.02 -16.88
C LEU A 290 4.21 21.44 -16.80
N GLY A 291 3.72 22.25 -17.77
CA GLY A 291 2.38 22.83 -17.77
C GLY A 291 2.37 24.31 -18.15
N ASN A 292 1.33 25.03 -17.75
CA ASN A 292 1.22 26.46 -18.08
C ASN A 292 1.98 27.32 -17.07
N PRO A 293 2.56 28.46 -17.50
CA PRO A 293 3.19 29.42 -16.60
C PRO A 293 2.28 29.86 -15.47
N GLY A 294 2.79 29.79 -14.24
CA GLY A 294 2.06 30.15 -13.03
C GLY A 294 1.30 29.00 -12.36
N GLU A 295 1.21 27.84 -13.00
CA GLU A 295 0.69 26.63 -12.35
C GLU A 295 1.68 26.09 -11.31
N THR A 296 1.17 25.28 -10.42
CA THR A 296 1.95 24.63 -9.35
C THR A 296 2.47 23.29 -9.82
N ILE A 297 3.72 22.99 -9.48
CA ILE A 297 4.34 21.67 -9.57
C ILE A 297 5.03 21.32 -8.26
N TRP A 298 5.48 20.09 -8.12
CA TRP A 298 6.23 19.59 -6.99
C TRP A 298 7.53 18.97 -7.47
N ALA A 299 8.66 19.41 -6.92
CA ALA A 299 9.95 18.88 -7.32
C ALA A 299 10.92 18.80 -6.14
N PHE A 300 11.66 17.70 -6.05
CA PHE A 300 12.74 17.57 -5.07
C PHE A 300 13.80 18.65 -5.30
N PRO A 301 14.28 19.32 -4.23
CA PRO A 301 15.18 20.46 -4.34
C PRO A 301 16.59 20.07 -4.79
N LEU A 302 17.29 21.00 -5.45
CA LEU A 302 18.71 20.87 -5.82
C LEU A 302 19.69 21.32 -4.73
N SER A 303 19.20 21.59 -3.53
CA SER A 303 20.01 21.97 -2.38
C SER A 303 19.61 21.17 -1.17
N ALA A 304 20.59 20.73 -0.41
CA ALA A 304 20.34 20.02 0.84
C ALA A 304 19.53 20.89 1.81
N ASP A 305 18.42 20.34 2.29
CA ASP A 305 17.59 20.86 3.37
C ASP A 305 17.35 19.73 4.37
N THR A 306 17.22 20.07 5.65
CA THR A 306 17.02 19.08 6.72
C THR A 306 15.63 18.44 6.72
N ASN A 307 14.70 18.99 5.92
CA ASN A 307 13.29 18.55 5.91
C ASN A 307 12.87 17.94 4.57
N THR A 308 13.76 17.90 3.58
CA THR A 308 13.46 17.38 2.24
C THR A 308 14.56 16.47 1.74
N ILE A 309 14.22 15.63 0.76
CA ILE A 309 15.21 14.77 0.11
C ILE A 309 16.05 15.62 -0.84
N PHE A 310 17.37 15.46 -0.77
CA PHE A 310 18.32 15.94 -1.77
C PHE A 310 18.69 14.78 -2.67
N LEU A 311 17.95 14.62 -3.79
CA LEU A 311 17.98 13.44 -4.63
C LEU A 311 18.93 13.59 -5.82
N GLY A 312 19.86 12.63 -5.97
CA GLY A 312 20.88 12.61 -7.01
C GLY A 312 20.93 11.34 -7.84
N LEU A 313 21.83 11.36 -8.84
CA LEU A 313 22.36 10.17 -9.53
C LEU A 313 23.81 10.00 -9.12
N ASN A 314 24.20 8.75 -8.91
CA ASN A 314 25.56 8.37 -8.55
C ASN A 314 26.00 7.18 -9.40
N SER A 315 27.16 7.27 -10.03
CA SER A 315 27.82 6.19 -10.77
C SER A 315 29.27 6.00 -10.35
N GLU A 316 29.66 6.49 -9.16
CA GLU A 316 31.03 6.39 -8.63
C GLU A 316 31.49 4.93 -8.50
N GLY A 317 30.54 3.97 -8.39
CA GLY A 317 30.82 2.54 -8.43
C GLY A 317 31.23 1.99 -9.81
N ILE A 318 31.03 2.75 -10.90
CA ILE A 318 31.41 2.33 -12.25
C ILE A 318 32.83 2.76 -12.57
N THR A 319 33.74 1.80 -12.69
CA THR A 319 35.16 2.06 -13.01
C THR A 319 35.30 2.60 -14.44
N ASN A 320 36.08 3.68 -14.61
CA ASN A 320 36.43 4.20 -15.93
C ASN A 320 37.05 3.11 -16.83
N GLY A 321 36.61 3.02 -18.09
CA GLY A 321 37.01 2.01 -19.06
C GLY A 321 36.25 0.68 -18.99
N ALA A 322 35.34 0.54 -18.01
CA ALA A 322 34.47 -0.64 -17.90
C ALA A 322 33.32 -0.62 -18.93
N LEU A 323 32.85 0.57 -19.26
CA LEU A 323 31.82 0.81 -20.28
C LEU A 323 32.40 1.59 -21.46
N GLN A 324 31.86 1.39 -22.66
CA GLN A 324 32.24 2.13 -23.84
C GLN A 324 31.90 3.60 -23.69
N ASN A 325 32.85 4.50 -23.98
CA ASN A 325 32.77 5.93 -23.80
C ASN A 325 32.55 6.40 -22.33
N ASP A 326 32.69 5.50 -21.36
CA ASP A 326 32.49 5.76 -19.94
C ASP A 326 31.11 6.36 -19.63
N VAL A 327 30.04 5.80 -20.20
CA VAL A 327 28.67 6.25 -20.00
C VAL A 327 27.70 5.10 -19.73
N VAL A 328 26.65 5.41 -18.96
CA VAL A 328 25.48 4.58 -18.72
C VAL A 328 24.23 5.42 -19.01
N GLU A 329 23.20 4.82 -19.60
CA GLU A 329 21.90 5.44 -19.82
C GLU A 329 20.93 5.02 -18.71
N LEU A 330 20.27 5.99 -18.09
CA LEU A 330 19.06 5.79 -17.30
C LEU A 330 17.86 6.10 -18.21
N ARG A 331 17.00 5.11 -18.44
CA ARG A 331 15.84 5.21 -19.35
C ARG A 331 14.54 5.16 -18.54
N LEU A 332 13.62 6.05 -18.86
CA LEU A 332 12.25 5.99 -18.37
C LEU A 332 11.48 4.94 -19.18
N ILE A 333 10.83 4.00 -18.48
CA ILE A 333 10.09 2.89 -19.10
C ILE A 333 8.58 3.07 -18.95
N ASP A 334 8.14 3.52 -17.77
CA ASP A 334 6.72 3.71 -17.47
C ASP A 334 6.54 4.69 -16.30
N VAL A 335 5.38 5.36 -16.27
CA VAL A 335 4.93 6.20 -15.16
C VAL A 335 3.47 5.90 -14.89
N ASP A 336 3.18 5.37 -13.70
CA ASP A 336 1.84 5.18 -13.17
C ASP A 336 1.64 6.17 -12.01
N GLY A 337 0.66 7.06 -12.12
CA GLY A 337 0.47 8.15 -11.17
C GLY A 337 -0.98 8.64 -11.10
N PRO A 338 -1.24 9.75 -10.41
CA PRO A 338 -2.56 10.37 -10.34
C PRO A 338 -3.08 10.76 -11.72
N THR A 339 -4.40 10.88 -11.84
CA THR A 339 -5.02 11.39 -13.09
C THR A 339 -4.43 12.75 -13.45
N ASN A 340 -3.91 12.88 -14.68
CA ASN A 340 -3.18 14.04 -15.21
C ASN A 340 -1.81 14.28 -14.54
N GLY A 341 -1.35 13.39 -13.68
CA GLY A 341 -0.02 13.48 -13.07
C GLY A 341 1.06 13.05 -14.05
N ASN A 342 2.03 13.93 -14.28
CA ASN A 342 3.19 13.67 -15.12
C ASN A 342 4.47 13.74 -14.30
N PHE A 343 5.48 13.00 -14.74
CA PHE A 343 6.84 13.03 -14.23
C PHE A 343 7.77 13.66 -15.24
N SER A 344 8.68 14.55 -14.78
CA SER A 344 9.75 15.13 -15.60
C SER A 344 11.08 15.11 -14.84
N PHE A 345 12.15 14.82 -15.58
CA PHE A 345 13.50 14.80 -15.06
C PHE A 345 14.38 15.72 -15.90
N PHE A 346 14.96 16.76 -15.28
CA PHE A 346 15.68 17.82 -15.98
C PHE A 346 16.71 18.53 -15.09
N GLN A 347 17.59 19.29 -15.70
CA GLN A 347 18.45 20.29 -15.04
C GLN A 347 18.16 21.69 -15.56
N VAL A 348 18.67 22.70 -14.86
CA VAL A 348 18.62 24.10 -15.30
C VAL A 348 20.04 24.64 -15.38
N ASP A 349 20.43 25.13 -16.55
CA ASP A 349 21.75 25.69 -16.77
C ASP A 349 21.96 27.04 -16.04
N SER A 350 23.17 27.55 -16.06
CA SER A 350 23.51 28.84 -15.44
C SER A 350 22.80 30.06 -16.09
N GLY A 351 22.20 29.88 -17.26
CA GLY A 351 21.39 30.87 -17.94
C GLY A 351 19.90 30.81 -17.61
N GLY A 352 19.48 29.79 -16.86
CA GLY A 352 18.09 29.52 -16.50
C GLY A 352 17.31 28.73 -17.55
N ALA A 353 17.97 28.13 -18.55
CA ALA A 353 17.32 27.25 -19.52
C ALA A 353 17.25 25.81 -19.00
N ALA A 354 16.12 25.17 -19.23
CA ALA A 354 15.93 23.77 -18.87
C ALA A 354 16.61 22.85 -19.91
N ASP A 355 17.35 21.87 -19.40
CA ASP A 355 17.85 20.72 -20.16
C ASP A 355 17.00 19.51 -19.74
N LEU A 356 16.03 19.16 -20.61
CA LEU A 356 15.04 18.11 -20.34
C LEU A 356 15.57 16.77 -20.81
N PHE A 357 15.55 15.77 -19.91
CA PHE A 357 16.01 14.41 -20.21
C PHE A 357 14.88 13.42 -20.33
N MET A 358 13.83 13.55 -19.51
CA MET A 358 12.67 12.65 -19.51
C MET A 358 11.39 13.44 -19.22
N ASN A 359 10.30 13.06 -19.90
CA ASN A 359 8.98 13.65 -19.68
C ASN A 359 7.87 12.66 -20.03
N SER A 360 7.04 12.30 -19.08
CA SER A 360 5.89 11.42 -19.33
C SER A 360 4.68 12.13 -19.94
N GLY A 361 4.66 13.47 -19.94
CA GLY A 361 3.51 14.29 -20.37
C GLY A 361 3.20 14.25 -21.87
N ASP A 362 4.17 13.90 -22.70
CA ASP A 362 4.03 13.71 -24.15
C ASP A 362 4.05 12.23 -24.58
N GLY A 363 4.02 11.32 -23.58
CA GLY A 363 4.10 9.89 -23.75
C GLY A 363 5.53 9.37 -23.56
N VAL A 364 5.67 8.20 -22.90
CA VAL A 364 6.99 7.62 -22.60
C VAL A 364 7.58 6.89 -23.81
N ASP A 365 8.76 7.33 -24.27
CA ASP A 365 9.59 6.60 -25.24
C ASP A 365 11.01 6.39 -24.67
N PRO A 366 11.39 5.16 -24.28
CA PRO A 366 12.70 4.89 -23.68
C PRO A 366 13.92 5.22 -24.56
N ASN A 367 13.72 5.50 -25.84
CA ASN A 367 14.79 5.95 -26.73
C ASN A 367 14.98 7.49 -26.70
N VAL A 368 13.95 8.21 -26.27
CA VAL A 368 13.91 9.67 -26.12
C VAL A 368 14.05 10.05 -24.67
N ASP A 369 13.19 9.47 -23.80
CA ASP A 369 13.14 9.73 -22.37
C ASP A 369 14.25 8.99 -21.63
N LYS A 370 15.46 9.56 -21.73
CA LYS A 370 16.65 8.99 -21.11
C LYS A 370 17.70 10.04 -20.79
N HIS A 371 18.48 9.75 -19.78
CA HIS A 371 19.67 10.53 -19.45
C HIS A 371 20.93 9.70 -19.64
N VAL A 372 21.91 10.26 -20.34
CA VAL A 372 23.23 9.67 -20.53
C VAL A 372 24.17 10.22 -19.47
N PHE A 373 24.53 9.39 -18.50
CA PHE A 373 25.31 9.77 -17.34
C PHE A 373 26.73 9.23 -17.44
N GLY A 374 27.72 10.03 -17.05
CA GLY A 374 29.13 9.63 -17.06
C GLY A 374 29.45 8.62 -15.97
N ALA A 375 30.31 7.62 -16.26
CA ALA A 375 30.86 6.74 -15.25
C ALA A 375 31.70 7.55 -14.23
N ASN A 376 31.73 7.09 -12.97
CA ASN A 376 32.40 7.75 -11.88
C ASN A 376 31.92 9.21 -11.65
N GLY A 377 30.61 9.45 -11.86
CA GLY A 377 29.96 10.74 -11.70
C GLY A 377 28.99 10.79 -10.53
N HIS A 378 28.70 12.00 -10.04
CA HIS A 378 27.66 12.28 -9.06
C HIS A 378 27.08 13.66 -9.37
N ASP A 379 25.74 13.74 -9.51
CA ASP A 379 25.05 15.00 -9.82
C ASP A 379 23.59 14.98 -9.36
N HIS A 380 22.96 16.16 -9.28
CA HIS A 380 21.59 16.34 -8.81
C HIS A 380 20.71 16.96 -9.89
N TYR A 381 19.42 16.58 -9.91
CA TYR A 381 18.46 16.92 -10.93
C TYR A 381 17.13 17.30 -10.30
N PHE A 382 16.29 18.04 -11.05
CA PHE A 382 14.88 18.16 -10.70
C PHE A 382 14.14 16.87 -11.06
N TRP A 383 13.56 16.25 -10.09
CA TRP A 383 12.58 15.17 -10.18
C TRP A 383 11.22 15.83 -9.92
N ALA A 384 10.48 16.16 -10.97
CA ALA A 384 9.31 17.01 -10.90
C ALA A 384 8.02 16.25 -11.24
N PHE A 385 6.95 16.63 -10.55
CA PHE A 385 5.62 16.02 -10.64
C PHE A 385 4.57 17.11 -10.78
N THR A 386 3.57 16.89 -11.66
CA THR A 386 2.55 17.91 -11.96
C THR A 386 1.31 17.80 -11.09
N GLU A 387 1.13 16.73 -10.35
CA GLU A 387 0.05 16.52 -9.40
C GLU A 387 0.58 15.96 -8.08
N THR A 388 -0.11 16.23 -6.97
CA THR A 388 0.13 15.52 -5.71
C THR A 388 -0.43 14.10 -5.78
N GLY A 389 0.19 13.18 -5.04
CA GLY A 389 -0.24 11.80 -5.00
C GLY A 389 0.92 10.81 -5.06
N ARG A 390 0.61 9.58 -5.40
CA ARG A 390 1.57 8.50 -5.47
C ARG A 390 1.91 8.21 -6.92
N TYR A 391 3.23 8.07 -7.16
CA TYR A 391 3.75 7.68 -8.47
C TYR A 391 4.57 6.41 -8.35
N ARG A 392 4.46 5.54 -9.34
CA ARG A 392 5.41 4.46 -9.61
C ARG A 392 6.10 4.78 -10.92
N VAL A 393 7.41 4.93 -10.85
CA VAL A 393 8.23 5.28 -12.01
C VAL A 393 9.18 4.13 -12.28
N SER A 394 9.09 3.58 -13.48
CA SER A 394 9.90 2.44 -13.91
C SER A 394 11.10 2.90 -14.71
N PHE A 395 12.29 2.44 -14.31
CA PHE A 395 13.55 2.75 -14.96
C PHE A 395 14.26 1.50 -15.46
N GLN A 396 15.11 1.66 -16.47
CA GLN A 396 16.02 0.64 -16.95
C GLN A 396 17.38 1.26 -17.25
N LEU A 397 18.45 0.57 -16.87
CA LEU A 397 19.79 0.97 -17.26
C LEU A 397 20.16 0.32 -18.60
N ALA A 398 20.92 1.05 -19.42
CA ALA A 398 21.51 0.53 -20.64
C ALA A 398 22.92 1.07 -20.86
N ALA A 399 23.80 0.25 -21.39
CA ALA A 399 25.16 0.65 -21.73
C ALA A 399 25.73 -0.28 -22.83
N THR A 400 26.93 0.03 -23.28
CA THR A 400 27.76 -0.90 -24.06
C THR A 400 29.00 -1.20 -23.23
N ASN A 401 29.30 -2.47 -23.01
CA ASN A 401 30.50 -2.84 -22.26
C ASN A 401 31.79 -2.56 -23.05
N ALA A 402 32.94 -2.65 -22.40
CA ALA A 402 34.23 -2.38 -23.02
C ALA A 402 34.54 -3.27 -24.25
N SER A 403 33.93 -4.46 -24.39
CA SER A 403 34.07 -5.35 -25.55
C SER A 403 33.14 -4.98 -26.71
N GLY A 404 32.31 -3.93 -26.58
CA GLY A 404 31.38 -3.48 -27.62
C GLY A 404 30.03 -4.20 -27.62
N THR A 405 29.68 -4.94 -26.56
CA THR A 405 28.41 -5.64 -26.43
C THR A 405 27.40 -4.75 -25.73
N PRO A 406 26.21 -4.48 -26.31
CA PRO A 406 25.15 -3.80 -25.63
C PRO A 406 24.60 -4.64 -24.45
N ILE A 407 24.39 -4.00 -23.33
CA ILE A 407 23.85 -4.60 -22.10
C ILE A 407 22.70 -3.73 -21.57
N THR A 408 21.71 -4.37 -20.97
CA THR A 408 20.58 -3.70 -20.30
C THR A 408 20.29 -4.39 -18.97
N SER A 409 19.91 -3.61 -17.98
CA SER A 409 19.42 -4.17 -16.70
C SER A 409 17.99 -4.74 -16.84
N ARG A 410 17.49 -5.36 -15.77
CA ARG A 410 16.04 -5.50 -15.58
C ARG A 410 15.38 -4.12 -15.46
N VAL A 411 14.07 -4.07 -15.56
CA VAL A 411 13.27 -2.89 -15.20
C VAL A 411 13.14 -2.83 -13.68
N TYR A 412 13.35 -1.66 -13.10
CA TYR A 412 13.22 -1.35 -11.69
C TYR A 412 12.03 -0.43 -11.48
N GLU A 413 11.15 -0.74 -10.53
CA GLU A 413 10.05 0.12 -10.15
C GLU A 413 10.41 0.90 -8.89
N THR A 414 10.24 2.21 -8.91
CA THR A 414 10.51 3.12 -7.79
C THR A 414 9.24 3.85 -7.40
N GLN A 415 9.03 4.06 -6.10
CA GLN A 415 7.84 4.71 -5.58
C GLN A 415 8.15 6.13 -5.09
N PHE A 416 7.28 7.08 -5.49
CA PHE A 416 7.32 8.46 -5.04
C PHE A 416 5.98 8.83 -4.41
N GLY A 417 6.03 9.47 -3.24
CA GLY A 417 4.87 10.01 -2.52
C GLY A 417 4.95 11.53 -2.44
N ILE A 418 4.20 12.21 -3.29
CA ILE A 418 4.14 13.67 -3.34
C ILE A 418 3.00 14.13 -2.45
N GLY A 419 3.30 14.32 -1.16
CA GLY A 419 2.30 14.62 -0.14
C GLY A 419 1.32 13.47 0.16
N ALA A 420 1.55 12.28 -0.37
CA ALA A 420 0.70 11.11 -0.15
C ALA A 420 1.51 9.84 0.05
N LEU A 421 1.07 8.97 0.94
CA LEU A 421 1.72 7.69 1.23
C LEU A 421 0.84 6.50 0.82
N PRO A 422 1.41 5.37 0.37
CA PRO A 422 0.66 4.16 0.09
C PRO A 422 -0.13 3.67 1.31
N GLY A 423 -1.41 3.29 1.10
CA GLY A 423 -2.25 2.74 2.15
C GLY A 423 -2.67 3.71 3.25
N PHE A 424 -2.44 5.01 3.05
CA PHE A 424 -2.90 6.06 3.96
C PHE A 424 -3.56 7.20 3.18
N ARG A 425 -4.78 7.51 3.53
CA ARG A 425 -5.53 8.65 3.04
C ARG A 425 -6.22 9.33 4.22
N ASP A 426 -6.00 10.62 4.39
CA ASP A 426 -6.53 11.43 5.48
C ASP A 426 -6.96 12.79 4.90
N ASP A 427 -8.11 12.81 4.23
CA ASP A 427 -8.63 14.01 3.53
C ASP A 427 -9.07 15.09 4.51
N ASP A 428 -9.41 14.73 5.76
CA ASP A 428 -9.89 15.68 6.77
C ASP A 428 -8.79 16.15 7.73
N GLY A 429 -7.61 15.54 7.70
CA GLY A 429 -6.42 15.94 8.46
C GLY A 429 -6.49 15.59 9.95
N ASN A 430 -7.26 14.56 10.33
CA ASN A 430 -7.41 14.13 11.71
C ASN A 430 -6.33 13.13 12.18
N GLY A 431 -5.50 12.61 11.27
CA GLY A 431 -4.42 11.65 11.53
C GLY A 431 -4.88 10.21 11.54
N ILE A 432 -6.12 9.93 11.13
CA ILE A 432 -6.70 8.60 10.97
C ILE A 432 -6.97 8.38 9.47
N ASP A 433 -6.74 7.19 8.98
CA ASP A 433 -6.99 6.86 7.58
C ASP A 433 -8.48 6.81 7.26
N ASP A 434 -8.93 7.54 6.23
CA ASP A 434 -10.34 7.62 5.80
C ASP A 434 -10.95 6.24 5.51
N HIS A 435 -10.15 5.29 4.99
CA HIS A 435 -10.63 3.94 4.71
C HIS A 435 -10.86 3.14 6.00
N TRP A 436 -9.98 3.34 7.01
CA TRP A 436 -10.17 2.73 8.32
C TRP A 436 -11.43 3.30 9.00
N GLU A 437 -11.64 4.62 8.93
CA GLU A 437 -12.86 5.24 9.43
C GLU A 437 -14.12 4.67 8.78
N ALA A 438 -14.12 4.57 7.45
CA ALA A 438 -15.25 4.01 6.70
C ALA A 438 -15.51 2.54 7.08
N ARG A 439 -14.44 1.74 7.28
CA ARG A 439 -14.53 0.35 7.72
C ARG A 439 -15.18 0.20 9.08
N HIS A 440 -14.90 1.12 10.00
CA HIS A 440 -15.45 1.12 11.35
C HIS A 440 -16.77 1.91 11.48
N GLY A 441 -17.37 2.31 10.33
CA GLY A 441 -18.71 2.88 10.28
C GLY A 441 -18.79 4.34 10.67
N PHE A 442 -17.69 5.06 10.68
CA PHE A 442 -17.71 6.51 10.83
C PHE A 442 -18.34 7.15 9.58
N THR A 443 -19.36 7.95 9.76
CA THR A 443 -20.05 8.69 8.69
C THR A 443 -19.67 10.17 8.66
N THR A 444 -18.89 10.61 9.61
CA THR A 444 -18.25 11.92 9.76
C THR A 444 -16.83 11.66 10.25
N PRO A 445 -15.91 12.62 10.11
CA PRO A 445 -14.56 12.49 10.65
C PRO A 445 -14.56 11.98 12.09
N ALA A 446 -13.78 10.93 12.36
CA ALA A 446 -13.64 10.43 13.71
C ALA A 446 -12.92 11.47 14.58
N ASP A 447 -13.42 11.73 15.77
CA ASP A 447 -12.62 12.48 16.75
C ASP A 447 -11.47 11.58 17.23
N PRO A 448 -10.20 11.89 16.89
CA PRO A 448 -9.07 11.05 17.24
C PRO A 448 -8.87 10.86 18.76
N LEU A 449 -9.47 11.72 19.58
CA LEU A 449 -9.38 11.65 21.04
C LEU A 449 -10.57 10.96 21.69
N ALA A 450 -11.64 10.67 20.95
CA ALA A 450 -12.79 9.95 21.49
C ALA A 450 -12.45 8.47 21.75
N ASP A 451 -13.07 7.92 22.78
CA ASP A 451 -12.97 6.52 23.22
C ASP A 451 -14.40 5.95 23.33
N PRO A 452 -14.97 5.46 22.19
CA PRO A 452 -16.38 5.10 22.14
C PRO A 452 -16.76 3.89 22.98
N ASP A 453 -15.85 2.92 23.14
CA ASP A 453 -16.08 1.67 23.88
C ASP A 453 -15.55 1.70 25.32
N SER A 454 -14.86 2.79 25.69
CA SER A 454 -14.37 3.08 27.04
C SER A 454 -13.30 2.09 27.56
N ASP A 455 -12.43 1.63 26.69
CA ASP A 455 -11.34 0.73 27.04
C ASP A 455 -9.99 1.43 27.34
N ASN A 456 -9.98 2.76 27.31
CA ASN A 456 -8.85 3.68 27.44
C ASN A 456 -7.90 3.76 26.21
N LYS A 457 -8.36 3.30 25.06
CA LYS A 457 -7.75 3.63 23.77
C LYS A 457 -8.69 4.57 23.01
N ASN A 458 -8.16 5.67 22.56
CA ASN A 458 -8.93 6.58 21.70
C ASN A 458 -8.86 6.11 20.24
N ASN A 459 -9.72 6.68 19.39
CA ASN A 459 -9.82 6.30 17.97
C ASN A 459 -8.46 6.32 17.25
N LEU A 460 -7.59 7.30 17.54
CA LEU A 460 -6.25 7.33 16.94
C LEU A 460 -5.40 6.13 17.38
N ASN A 461 -5.44 5.77 18.65
CA ASN A 461 -4.71 4.59 19.14
C ASN A 461 -5.28 3.29 18.55
N GLU A 462 -6.61 3.21 18.45
CA GLU A 462 -7.29 2.10 17.79
C GLU A 462 -6.85 1.96 16.33
N TYR A 463 -6.79 3.09 15.60
CA TYR A 463 -6.25 3.11 14.25
C TYR A 463 -4.81 2.61 14.22
N LEU A 464 -3.92 3.17 15.05
CA LEU A 464 -2.50 2.79 15.05
C LEU A 464 -2.29 1.32 15.37
N PHE A 465 -3.12 0.75 16.23
CA PHE A 465 -3.04 -0.66 16.64
C PHE A 465 -3.89 -1.60 15.77
N ASP A 466 -4.71 -1.03 14.87
CA ASP A 466 -5.65 -1.76 14.02
C ASP A 466 -6.64 -2.58 14.86
N THR A 467 -7.18 -1.96 15.90
CA THR A 467 -8.21 -2.52 16.79
C THR A 467 -9.59 -1.90 16.48
N ASP A 468 -10.66 -2.44 17.07
CA ASP A 468 -12.03 -2.02 16.75
C ASP A 468 -12.50 -0.94 17.76
N PRO A 469 -12.68 0.32 17.35
CA PRO A 469 -13.06 1.42 18.25
C PRO A 469 -14.45 1.30 18.87
N GLN A 470 -15.20 0.25 18.53
CA GLN A 470 -16.54 -0.02 19.07
C GLN A 470 -16.57 -1.29 19.93
N THR A 471 -15.44 -1.95 20.14
CA THR A 471 -15.35 -3.23 20.87
C THR A 471 -14.18 -3.20 21.83
N SER A 472 -14.47 -3.03 23.12
CA SER A 472 -13.47 -2.96 24.19
C SER A 472 -12.48 -4.13 24.14
N ASP A 473 -11.22 -3.83 24.04
CA ASP A 473 -10.13 -4.77 24.09
C ASP A 473 -9.02 -4.30 25.05
N THR A 474 -8.21 -5.23 25.55
CA THR A 474 -7.16 -4.91 26.53
C THR A 474 -5.76 -5.02 25.97
N ASN A 475 -5.60 -5.13 24.64
CA ASN A 475 -4.36 -5.61 24.07
C ASN A 475 -3.61 -4.54 23.27
N ALA A 476 -2.27 -4.61 23.38
CA ALA A 476 -1.33 -3.84 22.57
C ALA A 476 -0.76 -4.74 21.46
N PRO A 477 -0.23 -4.17 20.36
CA PRO A 477 0.48 -4.92 19.34
C PRO A 477 1.59 -5.76 19.96
N LEU A 478 1.67 -7.03 19.61
CA LEU A 478 2.67 -7.95 20.16
C LEU A 478 3.92 -7.94 19.30
N PHE A 479 5.05 -7.62 19.94
CA PHE A 479 6.35 -8.02 19.44
C PHE A 479 6.62 -9.47 19.77
N LEU A 480 7.17 -10.20 18.81
CA LEU A 480 7.90 -11.42 19.12
C LEU A 480 9.35 -11.04 19.39
N ILE A 481 9.82 -11.30 20.61
CA ILE A 481 11.23 -11.08 20.97
C ILE A 481 11.88 -12.44 21.16
N THR A 482 12.98 -12.68 20.46
CA THR A 482 13.73 -13.93 20.53
C THR A 482 15.20 -13.65 20.79
N THR A 483 15.79 -14.31 21.76
CA THR A 483 17.25 -14.35 21.94
C THR A 483 17.82 -15.47 21.09
N ASN A 484 18.67 -15.15 20.15
CA ASN A 484 19.31 -16.10 19.26
C ASN A 484 20.48 -16.82 19.95
N SER A 485 20.97 -17.90 19.36
CA SER A 485 22.06 -18.70 19.92
C SER A 485 23.41 -17.98 19.98
N ASP A 486 23.58 -16.90 19.24
CA ASP A 486 24.74 -16.01 19.23
C ASP A 486 24.60 -14.81 20.20
N ASN A 487 23.54 -14.79 21.01
CA ASN A 487 23.12 -13.70 21.91
C ASN A 487 22.60 -12.44 21.21
N SER A 488 22.40 -12.44 19.89
CA SER A 488 21.64 -11.37 19.24
C SER A 488 20.16 -11.42 19.65
N ILE A 489 19.47 -10.29 19.53
CA ILE A 489 18.04 -10.15 19.81
C ILE A 489 17.30 -9.91 18.50
N SER A 490 16.40 -10.80 18.18
CA SER A 490 15.44 -10.59 17.08
C SER A 490 14.12 -10.08 17.65
N LEU A 491 13.63 -8.98 17.06
CA LEU A 491 12.30 -8.45 17.33
C LEU A 491 11.52 -8.49 16.03
N GLU A 492 10.30 -9.01 16.07
CA GLU A 492 9.44 -9.12 14.89
C GLU A 492 8.05 -8.55 15.18
N ILE A 493 7.47 -7.88 14.20
CA ILE A 493 6.09 -7.41 14.23
C ILE A 493 5.42 -7.63 12.87
N ASP A 494 4.14 -7.98 12.88
CA ASP A 494 3.30 -7.93 11.68
C ASP A 494 2.80 -6.51 11.49
N THR A 495 3.29 -5.84 10.46
CA THR A 495 2.92 -4.45 10.18
C THR A 495 1.51 -4.34 9.64
N LYS A 496 0.91 -3.16 9.80
CA LYS A 496 -0.37 -2.79 9.17
C LYS A 496 -0.13 -1.74 8.11
N GLU A 497 -0.89 -1.79 7.05
CA GLU A 497 -0.79 -0.83 5.95
C GLU A 497 -1.10 0.60 6.41
N GLY A 498 -0.39 1.58 5.86
CA GLY A 498 -0.61 2.99 6.16
C GLY A 498 -0.12 3.46 7.54
N ARG A 499 0.67 2.66 8.27
CA ARG A 499 1.30 3.06 9.53
C ARG A 499 2.81 3.08 9.38
N GLN A 500 3.44 4.07 9.99
CA GLN A 500 4.90 4.15 10.07
C GLN A 500 5.39 3.46 11.34
N TYR A 501 6.45 2.69 11.22
CA TYR A 501 7.08 1.94 12.30
C TYR A 501 8.53 2.36 12.45
N ARG A 502 8.99 2.56 13.69
CA ARG A 502 10.39 2.80 13.99
C ARG A 502 10.78 2.13 15.30
N LEU A 503 11.80 1.27 15.25
CA LEU A 503 12.37 0.71 16.47
C LEU A 503 13.18 1.79 17.20
N MET A 504 12.97 1.91 18.50
CA MET A 504 13.77 2.74 19.37
C MET A 504 14.42 1.88 20.45
N TYR A 505 15.61 2.23 20.90
CA TYR A 505 16.27 1.58 22.01
C TYR A 505 16.75 2.55 23.06
N SER A 506 16.93 2.04 24.30
CA SER A 506 17.45 2.79 25.42
C SER A 506 18.24 1.87 26.34
N ASP A 507 19.33 2.37 26.89
CA ASP A 507 20.14 1.65 27.89
C ASP A 507 19.84 2.12 29.32
N ASP A 508 19.04 3.20 29.48
CA ASP A 508 18.76 3.85 30.77
C ASP A 508 17.28 4.18 31.01
N LEU A 509 16.39 3.85 30.05
CA LEU A 509 14.96 4.21 30.02
C LEU A 509 14.66 5.70 29.97
N SER A 510 15.67 6.56 29.91
CA SER A 510 15.52 8.02 29.88
C SER A 510 15.85 8.62 28.51
N THR A 511 16.87 8.09 27.86
CA THR A 511 17.32 8.52 26.54
C THR A 511 16.97 7.43 25.52
N TRP A 512 16.15 7.77 24.54
CA TRP A 512 15.74 6.86 23.49
C TRP A 512 16.37 7.25 22.16
N LEU A 513 17.05 6.30 21.55
CA LEU A 513 17.74 6.46 20.28
C LEU A 513 17.05 5.63 19.19
N PRO A 514 17.08 6.06 17.93
CA PRO A 514 16.56 5.25 16.82
C PRO A 514 17.41 3.98 16.66
N GLY A 515 16.73 2.86 16.57
CA GLY A 515 17.29 1.54 16.30
C GLY A 515 16.94 1.04 14.89
N SER A 516 16.11 1.77 14.14
CA SER A 516 15.81 1.50 12.74
C SER A 516 15.45 2.78 12.00
N GLU A 517 15.42 2.70 10.68
CA GLU A 517 14.77 3.67 9.81
C GLU A 517 13.26 3.72 10.07
N LYS A 518 12.59 4.72 9.47
CA LYS A 518 11.12 4.73 9.38
C LYS A 518 10.68 3.74 8.31
N ILE A 519 9.79 2.84 8.67
CA ILE A 519 9.27 1.81 7.77
C ILE A 519 7.77 2.03 7.61
N LEU A 520 7.31 2.15 6.38
CA LEU A 520 5.88 2.11 6.08
C LEU A 520 5.43 0.64 6.02
N GLY A 521 4.49 0.28 6.88
CA GLY A 521 3.93 -1.07 6.91
C GLY A 521 3.10 -1.36 5.67
N GLN A 522 3.29 -2.56 5.14
CA GLN A 522 2.57 -3.09 3.97
C GLN A 522 1.98 -4.47 4.28
N ARG A 523 1.51 -4.69 5.52
CA ARG A 523 1.00 -5.98 6.03
C ARG A 523 2.03 -7.11 5.91
N ALA A 524 3.31 -6.78 5.97
CA ALA A 524 4.41 -7.73 5.94
C ALA A 524 5.04 -7.86 7.33
N ARG A 525 5.69 -9.00 7.58
CA ARG A 525 6.49 -9.15 8.79
C ARG A 525 7.71 -8.25 8.72
N LEU A 526 7.92 -7.47 9.76
CA LEU A 526 9.06 -6.57 9.91
C LEU A 526 9.99 -7.13 10.98
N PRO A 527 11.14 -7.70 10.58
CA PRO A 527 12.17 -8.13 11.51
C PRO A 527 13.11 -6.96 11.84
N PHE A 528 13.53 -6.89 13.11
CA PHE A 528 14.65 -6.09 13.55
C PHE A 528 15.68 -7.02 14.22
N LEU A 529 16.96 -6.78 13.97
CA LEU A 529 18.04 -7.55 14.57
C LEU A 529 18.97 -6.61 15.35
N ASP A 530 19.11 -6.85 16.64
CA ASP A 530 20.18 -6.29 17.45
C ASP A 530 21.25 -7.37 17.65
N ASP A 531 22.29 -7.34 16.84
CA ASP A 531 23.45 -8.24 16.91
C ASP A 531 24.69 -7.54 17.52
N GLY A 532 24.52 -6.30 17.97
CA GLY A 532 25.59 -5.46 18.46
C GLY A 532 26.53 -4.92 17.38
N ASN A 533 26.22 -5.18 16.08
CA ASN A 533 26.93 -4.67 14.92
C ASN A 533 25.93 -3.89 14.08
N GLY A 534 26.09 -2.65 13.82
CA GLY A 534 25.15 -1.87 13.00
C GLY A 534 24.51 -0.71 13.77
N LEU A 535 23.21 -0.46 13.51
CA LEU A 535 22.46 0.66 14.11
C LEU A 535 22.54 0.72 15.63
N ILE A 536 22.59 -0.45 16.25
CA ILE A 536 22.62 -0.60 17.70
C ILE A 536 24.01 -1.09 18.10
N GLN A 537 24.84 -0.17 18.63
CA GLN A 537 26.18 -0.52 19.10
C GLN A 537 26.11 -1.54 20.26
N THR A 538 27.21 -2.26 20.50
CA THR A 538 27.33 -3.32 21.52
C THR A 538 26.57 -2.96 22.79
N PRO A 539 25.57 -3.77 23.20
CA PRO A 539 24.71 -3.43 24.31
C PRO A 539 25.47 -3.41 25.63
N PRO A 540 25.22 -2.44 26.51
CA PRO A 540 25.55 -2.56 27.91
C PRO A 540 24.77 -3.72 28.56
N THR A 541 24.94 -3.94 29.84
CA THR A 541 24.31 -5.05 30.58
C THR A 541 22.78 -5.11 30.50
N ASN A 542 22.12 -4.00 30.13
CA ASN A 542 20.67 -3.92 29.96
C ASN A 542 20.35 -3.05 28.74
N ARG A 543 19.43 -3.50 27.88
CA ARG A 543 18.88 -2.71 26.78
C ARG A 543 17.36 -2.87 26.76
N PHE A 544 16.68 -1.78 26.51
CA PHE A 544 15.23 -1.69 26.41
C PHE A 544 14.86 -1.30 24.98
N TYR A 545 13.76 -1.85 24.50
CA TYR A 545 13.24 -1.56 23.17
C TYR A 545 11.82 -1.02 23.26
N ARG A 546 11.47 -0.12 22.37
CA ARG A 546 10.09 0.27 22.10
C ARG A 546 9.89 0.44 20.61
N LEU A 547 8.66 0.26 20.17
CA LEU A 547 8.23 0.58 18.82
C LEU A 547 7.47 1.90 18.85
N ASP A 548 7.93 2.86 18.06
CA ASP A 548 7.14 4.04 17.75
C ASP A 548 6.27 3.68 16.53
N ILE A 549 4.95 3.77 16.69
CA ILE A 549 3.97 3.62 15.63
C ILE A 549 3.29 4.98 15.48
N SER A 550 3.17 5.46 14.26
CA SER A 550 2.53 6.74 13.98
C SER A 550 1.73 6.67 12.67
N SER A 551 0.74 7.54 12.55
CA SER A 551 0.23 7.93 11.23
C SER A 551 1.31 8.75 10.49
N PRO A 552 1.30 8.72 9.20
CA PRO A 552 2.22 9.45 8.34
C PRO A 552 2.20 10.96 8.52
#